data_0ab2cef7915ed7f52aecf2f06bb89cd3
#
_entry.id   0ab2cef7915ed7f52aecf2f06bb89cd3
#
_cell.length_a   1.000
_cell.length_b   1.000
_cell.length_c   1.000
_cell.angle_alpha   90.00
_cell.angle_beta   90.00
_cell.angle_gamma   90.00
#
_symmetry.space_group_name_H-M   'P 1'
#
loop_
_entity.id
_entity.type
_entity.pdbx_description
1 polymer ?
#
loop_
_entity_poly.entity_id
_entity_poly.type
_entity_poly.pdbx_seq_one_letter_code
_entity_poly.pdbx_strand_id
1 'polypeptide(L)'
;GKGHRSGKGQGATLFLNPGGPGGSGQEMLDNFETDQFADYDVIGWDPRGTGESTPVRCGTDAQTDAFHALDFTPHSPAEWNALTSGAKTFAQQCRQASGALLDHVSSIDSARDLDYLRHLVGDGKLTYLGVSYGTYLGAMYAELYPQRVGRMVLDSAVNITTKEPPSQQEVFDKSFHEFATWCAQPRSHCPLKGTPDQIVDQTKGFLDHLGSRRLTVRTVNKQAKLSE
;
A
#
# COMPACT_ATOMS: atom_id res chain seq x y z
N GLY A 1 5.59 -13.09 -14.41
CA GLY A 1 6.09 -13.02 -13.04
C GLY A 1 7.48 -13.64 -12.94
N LYS A 2 8.30 -13.05 -12.07
CA LYS A 2 9.59 -13.67 -11.71
C LYS A 2 9.31 -14.73 -10.65
N GLY A 3 9.93 -15.90 -10.77
CA GLY A 3 9.89 -16.95 -9.75
C GLY A 3 11.31 -17.43 -9.45
N HIS A 4 11.60 -17.63 -8.17
CA HIS A 4 12.81 -18.33 -7.76
C HIS A 4 12.45 -19.79 -7.52
N ARG A 5 13.01 -20.69 -8.34
CA ARG A 5 12.88 -22.13 -8.12
C ARG A 5 14.04 -22.61 -7.28
N SER A 6 13.73 -23.10 -6.08
CA SER A 6 14.69 -23.91 -5.34
C SER A 6 14.88 -25.21 -6.14
N GLY A 7 15.99 -25.41 -6.78
CA GLY A 7 16.29 -26.44 -7.80
C GLY A 7 16.01 -27.93 -7.48
N LYS A 8 15.03 -28.24 -6.63
CA LYS A 8 14.60 -29.59 -6.25
C LYS A 8 13.23 -30.01 -6.79
N GLY A 9 12.50 -29.13 -7.48
CA GLY A 9 11.36 -29.49 -8.36
C GLY A 9 10.19 -30.28 -7.79
N GLN A 10 10.01 -30.35 -6.46
CA GLN A 10 8.92 -31.08 -5.80
C GLN A 10 8.29 -30.33 -4.62
N GLY A 11 8.59 -29.07 -4.44
CA GLY A 11 8.01 -28.23 -3.39
C GLY A 11 6.67 -27.62 -3.80
N ALA A 12 5.80 -27.36 -2.81
CA ALA A 12 4.62 -26.51 -3.03
C ALA A 12 5.06 -25.08 -3.37
N THR A 13 4.27 -24.37 -4.16
CA THR A 13 4.55 -22.97 -4.48
C THR A 13 4.13 -22.06 -3.34
N LEU A 14 5.02 -21.17 -2.88
CA LEU A 14 4.71 -20.08 -1.97
C LEU A 14 4.47 -18.80 -2.77
N PHE A 15 3.24 -18.30 -2.78
CA PHE A 15 2.89 -17.03 -3.40
C PHE A 15 3.05 -15.88 -2.42
N LEU A 16 3.72 -14.80 -2.83
CA LEU A 16 3.98 -13.60 -2.04
C LEU A 16 3.11 -12.42 -2.50
N ASN A 17 2.56 -11.66 -1.56
CA ASN A 17 1.89 -10.39 -1.85
C ASN A 17 2.16 -9.36 -0.74
N PRO A 18 2.81 -8.22 -1.04
CA PRO A 18 3.17 -7.19 -0.07
C PRO A 18 1.98 -6.35 0.40
N GLY A 19 0.87 -6.37 -0.33
CA GLY A 19 -0.27 -5.53 -0.05
C GLY A 19 -0.24 -4.19 -0.78
N GLY A 20 -0.47 -3.12 -0.06
CA GLY A 20 -0.70 -1.77 -0.57
C GLY A 20 -2.16 -1.36 -0.36
N PRO A 21 -3.09 -1.54 -1.29
CA PRO A 21 -3.04 -2.21 -2.61
C PRO A 21 -2.09 -1.55 -3.60
N GLY A 22 -1.57 -2.35 -4.55
CA GLY A 22 -0.70 -1.88 -5.63
C GLY A 22 0.79 -2.19 -5.44
N GLY A 23 1.20 -2.80 -4.33
CA GLY A 23 2.57 -3.27 -4.13
C GLY A 23 2.93 -4.41 -5.08
N SER A 24 4.16 -4.38 -5.62
CA SER A 24 4.68 -5.41 -6.51
C SER A 24 5.13 -6.64 -5.73
N GLY A 25 4.54 -7.79 -6.03
CA GLY A 25 5.01 -9.07 -5.50
C GLY A 25 6.37 -9.47 -6.05
N GLN A 26 6.73 -9.00 -7.25
CA GLN A 26 8.05 -9.24 -7.84
C GLN A 26 9.14 -8.47 -7.08
N GLU A 27 8.89 -7.20 -6.71
CA GLU A 27 9.81 -6.43 -5.87
C GLU A 27 9.92 -7.02 -4.45
N MET A 28 8.82 -7.54 -3.89
CA MET A 28 8.87 -8.27 -2.63
C MET A 28 9.77 -9.49 -2.74
N LEU A 29 9.67 -10.26 -3.82
CA LEU A 29 10.50 -11.44 -4.04
C LEU A 29 11.99 -11.08 -4.16
N ASP A 30 12.32 -9.99 -4.84
CA ASP A 30 13.72 -9.53 -5.01
C ASP A 30 14.40 -9.22 -3.64
N ASN A 31 13.61 -8.93 -2.61
CA ASN A 31 14.08 -8.64 -1.24
C ASN A 31 13.74 -9.75 -0.23
N PHE A 32 13.18 -10.87 -0.68
CA PHE A 32 12.73 -11.96 0.18
C PHE A 32 13.86 -12.97 0.43
N GLU A 33 14.08 -13.35 1.69
CA GLU A 33 15.11 -14.34 2.06
C GLU A 33 14.65 -15.76 1.70
N THR A 34 14.77 -16.13 0.41
CA THR A 34 14.31 -17.42 -0.11
C THR A 34 15.03 -18.63 0.46
N ASP A 35 16.23 -18.46 1.01
CA ASP A 35 17.03 -19.54 1.58
C ASP A 35 16.33 -20.23 2.78
N GLN A 36 15.51 -19.48 3.50
CA GLN A 36 14.69 -20.00 4.61
C GLN A 36 13.50 -20.83 4.13
N PHE A 37 13.20 -20.78 2.84
CA PHE A 37 12.06 -21.42 2.18
C PHE A 37 12.51 -22.42 1.10
N ALA A 38 13.66 -23.08 1.29
CA ALA A 38 14.28 -23.96 0.29
C ALA A 38 13.39 -25.12 -0.19
N ASP A 39 12.36 -25.48 0.60
CA ASP A 39 11.38 -26.52 0.24
C ASP A 39 10.23 -25.98 -0.63
N TYR A 40 10.21 -24.69 -0.94
CA TYR A 40 9.17 -24.04 -1.74
C TYR A 40 9.73 -23.46 -3.03
N ASP A 41 8.93 -23.49 -4.08
CA ASP A 41 9.10 -22.60 -5.20
C ASP A 41 8.45 -21.26 -4.86
N VAL A 42 9.24 -20.21 -4.59
CA VAL A 42 8.72 -18.90 -4.17
C VAL A 42 8.38 -18.06 -5.40
N ILE A 43 7.16 -17.53 -5.46
CA ILE A 43 6.66 -16.72 -6.57
C ILE A 43 6.17 -15.37 -6.05
N GLY A 44 6.81 -14.29 -6.51
CA GLY A 44 6.27 -12.95 -6.46
C GLY A 44 5.41 -12.67 -7.68
N TRP A 45 4.22 -12.15 -7.50
CA TRP A 45 3.31 -11.81 -8.60
C TRP A 45 2.70 -10.43 -8.39
N ASP A 46 2.49 -9.73 -9.48
CA ASP A 46 1.82 -8.44 -9.47
C ASP A 46 0.34 -8.66 -9.75
N PRO A 47 -0.55 -8.22 -8.87
CA PRO A 47 -1.98 -8.20 -9.18
C PRO A 47 -2.26 -7.40 -10.45
N ARG A 48 -3.38 -7.72 -11.11
CA ARG A 48 -3.83 -6.97 -12.28
C ARG A 48 -3.90 -5.46 -11.96
N GLY A 49 -3.48 -4.64 -12.89
CA GLY A 49 -3.43 -3.19 -12.74
C GLY A 49 -2.21 -2.66 -11.97
N THR A 50 -1.25 -3.52 -11.61
CA THR A 50 -0.03 -3.13 -10.88
C THR A 50 1.24 -3.64 -11.53
N GLY A 51 2.37 -3.01 -11.25
CA GLY A 51 3.71 -3.44 -11.64
C GLY A 51 3.82 -3.84 -13.12
N GLU A 52 4.28 -5.05 -13.37
CA GLU A 52 4.45 -5.62 -14.71
C GLU A 52 3.16 -6.31 -15.24
N SER A 53 2.06 -6.28 -14.47
CA SER A 53 0.78 -6.90 -14.82
C SER A 53 -0.23 -5.88 -15.36
N THR A 54 0.13 -5.21 -16.45
CA THR A 54 -0.68 -4.19 -17.12
C THR A 54 -1.14 -3.10 -16.15
N PRO A 55 -0.22 -2.23 -15.70
CA PRO A 55 -0.53 -1.25 -14.67
C PRO A 55 -1.62 -0.27 -15.10
N VAL A 56 -2.49 0.10 -14.17
CA VAL A 56 -3.42 1.22 -14.36
C VAL A 56 -2.61 2.49 -14.57
N ARG A 57 -2.94 3.22 -15.63
CA ARG A 57 -2.35 4.52 -15.96
C ARG A 57 -3.41 5.61 -15.95
N CYS A 58 -3.05 6.78 -15.44
CA CYS A 58 -3.95 7.92 -15.31
C CYS A 58 -3.44 9.13 -16.08
N GLY A 59 -3.00 8.92 -17.31
CA GLY A 59 -2.49 9.98 -18.18
C GLY A 59 -0.96 10.03 -18.20
N THR A 60 -0.43 11.23 -18.42
CA THR A 60 1.03 11.50 -18.43
C THR A 60 1.53 11.76 -17.00
N ASP A 61 2.86 11.66 -16.79
CA ASP A 61 3.49 11.99 -15.52
C ASP A 61 3.14 13.41 -15.07
N ALA A 62 3.17 14.39 -15.98
CA ALA A 62 2.80 15.77 -15.67
C ALA A 62 1.33 15.94 -15.22
N GLN A 63 0.42 15.11 -15.72
CA GLN A 63 -0.99 15.11 -15.29
C GLN A 63 -1.14 14.47 -13.91
N THR A 64 -0.38 13.41 -13.66
CA THR A 64 -0.33 12.74 -12.35
C THR A 64 0.29 13.67 -11.30
N ASP A 65 1.40 14.34 -11.62
CA ASP A 65 2.04 15.33 -10.75
C ASP A 65 1.10 16.50 -10.44
N ALA A 66 0.34 16.96 -11.43
CA ALA A 66 -0.64 18.03 -11.23
C ALA A 66 -1.77 17.64 -10.26
N PHE A 67 -2.20 16.37 -10.27
CA PHE A 67 -3.16 15.84 -9.30
C PHE A 67 -2.54 15.74 -7.89
N HIS A 68 -1.34 15.22 -7.77
CA HIS A 68 -0.65 15.10 -6.48
C HIS A 68 -0.20 16.45 -5.88
N ALA A 69 -0.16 17.51 -6.69
CA ALA A 69 0.10 18.87 -6.23
C ALA A 69 -1.14 19.60 -5.69
N LEU A 70 -2.32 18.96 -5.72
CA LEU A 70 -3.52 19.52 -5.10
C LEU A 70 -3.41 19.47 -3.58
N ASP A 71 -4.10 20.42 -2.93
CA ASP A 71 -4.28 20.39 -1.49
C ASP A 71 -5.33 19.33 -1.11
N PHE A 72 -4.88 18.27 -0.42
CA PHE A 72 -5.74 17.19 0.08
C PHE A 72 -6.33 17.46 1.46
N THR A 73 -6.00 18.61 2.07
CA THR A 73 -6.54 19.08 3.35
C THR A 73 -7.25 20.45 3.21
N PRO A 74 -8.24 20.57 2.30
CA PRO A 74 -8.83 21.86 1.97
C PRO A 74 -9.55 22.50 3.16
N HIS A 75 -9.26 23.77 3.40
CA HIS A 75 -9.83 24.58 4.49
C HIS A 75 -10.84 25.64 3.99
N SER A 76 -11.02 25.77 2.68
CA SER A 76 -11.94 26.72 2.07
C SER A 76 -12.82 26.09 1.00
N PRO A 77 -14.01 26.67 0.70
CA PRO A 77 -14.84 26.21 -0.42
C PRO A 77 -14.13 26.23 -1.77
N ALA A 78 -13.19 27.16 -1.98
CA ALA A 78 -12.41 27.25 -3.21
C ALA A 78 -11.45 26.06 -3.35
N GLU A 79 -10.75 25.70 -2.30
CA GLU A 79 -9.84 24.53 -2.24
C GLU A 79 -10.63 23.21 -2.40
N TRP A 80 -11.79 23.07 -1.73
CA TRP A 80 -12.68 21.95 -1.95
C TRP A 80 -13.13 21.81 -3.41
N ASN A 81 -13.46 22.91 -4.06
CA ASN A 81 -13.82 22.90 -5.48
C ASN A 81 -12.62 22.52 -6.37
N ALA A 82 -11.43 23.00 -6.05
CA ALA A 82 -10.21 22.64 -6.76
C ALA A 82 -9.91 21.14 -6.64
N LEU A 83 -9.91 20.60 -5.41
CA LEU A 83 -9.71 19.18 -5.15
C LEU A 83 -10.76 18.31 -5.86
N THR A 84 -12.04 18.65 -5.74
CA THR A 84 -13.13 17.90 -6.37
C THR A 84 -13.03 17.91 -7.90
N SER A 85 -12.69 19.05 -8.48
CA SER A 85 -12.52 19.19 -9.94
C SER A 85 -11.28 18.43 -10.42
N GLY A 86 -10.18 18.52 -9.68
CA GLY A 86 -8.96 17.77 -9.97
C GLY A 86 -9.18 16.25 -9.89
N ALA A 87 -9.87 15.77 -8.86
CA ALA A 87 -10.21 14.35 -8.72
C ALA A 87 -11.08 13.83 -9.87
N LYS A 88 -12.07 14.63 -10.31
CA LYS A 88 -12.89 14.29 -11.52
C LYS A 88 -12.04 14.21 -12.78
N THR A 89 -11.15 15.18 -12.97
CA THR A 89 -10.23 15.21 -14.12
C THR A 89 -9.31 14.00 -14.10
N PHE A 90 -8.71 13.70 -12.97
CA PHE A 90 -7.83 12.53 -12.79
C PHE A 90 -8.57 11.20 -13.07
N ALA A 91 -9.78 11.04 -12.54
CA ALA A 91 -10.62 9.87 -12.82
C ALA A 91 -10.93 9.70 -14.32
N GLN A 92 -11.20 10.81 -15.03
CA GLN A 92 -11.41 10.78 -16.49
C GLN A 92 -10.13 10.39 -17.24
N GLN A 93 -8.98 10.90 -16.83
CA GLN A 93 -7.68 10.54 -17.39
C GLN A 93 -7.38 9.05 -17.19
N CYS A 94 -7.64 8.50 -16.00
CA CYS A 94 -7.52 7.07 -15.74
C CYS A 94 -8.41 6.25 -16.69
N ARG A 95 -9.68 6.66 -16.86
CA ARG A 95 -10.61 5.98 -17.75
C ARG A 95 -10.16 6.03 -19.21
N GLN A 96 -9.62 7.15 -19.66
CA GLN A 96 -9.09 7.31 -21.04
C GLN A 96 -7.84 6.45 -21.26
N ALA A 97 -6.92 6.42 -20.29
CA ALA A 97 -5.65 5.73 -20.44
C ALA A 97 -5.73 4.22 -20.21
N SER A 98 -6.58 3.76 -19.29
CA SER A 98 -6.69 2.35 -18.89
C SER A 98 -7.95 1.66 -19.37
N GLY A 99 -8.95 2.40 -19.86
CA GLY A 99 -10.14 1.85 -20.51
C GLY A 99 -10.89 0.81 -19.67
N ALA A 100 -11.20 -0.31 -20.30
CA ALA A 100 -11.96 -1.40 -19.69
C ALA A 100 -11.21 -2.11 -18.53
N LEU A 101 -9.88 -1.97 -18.45
CA LEU A 101 -9.12 -2.56 -17.34
C LEU A 101 -9.65 -2.11 -15.98
N LEU A 102 -10.09 -0.84 -15.85
CA LEU A 102 -10.61 -0.29 -14.60
C LEU A 102 -11.85 -1.01 -14.07
N ASP A 103 -12.60 -1.68 -14.94
CA ASP A 103 -13.80 -2.43 -14.55
C ASP A 103 -13.45 -3.82 -13.98
N HIS A 104 -12.17 -4.19 -14.02
CA HIS A 104 -11.66 -5.53 -13.68
C HIS A 104 -10.50 -5.52 -12.68
N VAL A 105 -10.25 -4.42 -11.96
CA VAL A 105 -9.15 -4.32 -10.97
C VAL A 105 -9.64 -4.50 -9.52
N SER A 106 -10.68 -5.30 -9.33
CA SER A 106 -11.21 -5.58 -8.00
C SER A 106 -10.35 -6.60 -7.24
N SER A 107 -10.44 -6.58 -5.90
CA SER A 107 -9.82 -7.61 -5.04
C SER A 107 -10.33 -9.02 -5.34
N ILE A 108 -11.62 -9.14 -5.72
CA ILE A 108 -12.23 -10.41 -6.12
C ILE A 108 -11.58 -10.94 -7.40
N ASP A 109 -11.35 -10.08 -8.39
CA ASP A 109 -10.69 -10.49 -9.63
C ASP A 109 -9.23 -10.86 -9.38
N SER A 110 -8.53 -10.14 -8.51
CA SER A 110 -7.17 -10.49 -8.09
C SER A 110 -7.10 -11.83 -7.35
N ALA A 111 -8.09 -12.15 -6.51
CA ALA A 111 -8.18 -13.45 -5.85
C ALA A 111 -8.45 -14.59 -6.85
N ARG A 112 -9.25 -14.32 -7.89
CA ARG A 112 -9.47 -15.28 -9.00
C ARG A 112 -8.21 -15.51 -9.82
N ASP A 113 -7.43 -14.45 -10.08
CA ASP A 113 -6.11 -14.58 -10.73
C ASP A 113 -5.16 -15.45 -9.89
N LEU A 114 -5.14 -15.23 -8.57
CA LEU A 114 -4.31 -16.03 -7.67
C LEU A 114 -4.68 -17.52 -7.74
N ASP A 115 -5.97 -17.86 -7.82
CA ASP A 115 -6.42 -19.25 -8.01
C ASP A 115 -5.99 -19.79 -9.39
N TYR A 116 -6.07 -18.96 -10.40
CA TYR A 116 -5.61 -19.34 -11.74
C TYR A 116 -4.10 -19.59 -11.77
N LEU A 117 -3.31 -18.73 -11.14
CA LEU A 117 -1.85 -18.90 -11.02
C LEU A 117 -1.50 -20.18 -10.24
N ARG A 118 -2.18 -20.43 -9.10
CA ARG A 118 -2.06 -21.70 -8.37
C ARG A 118 -2.29 -22.91 -9.27
N HIS A 119 -3.34 -22.86 -10.11
CA HIS A 119 -3.66 -23.93 -11.05
C HIS A 119 -2.58 -24.10 -12.12
N LEU A 120 -2.05 -23.01 -12.66
CA LEU A 120 -1.00 -23.03 -13.69
C LEU A 120 0.31 -23.66 -13.19
N VAL A 121 0.65 -23.51 -11.93
CA VAL A 121 1.84 -24.15 -11.34
C VAL A 121 1.59 -25.61 -10.92
N GLY A 122 0.33 -26.08 -11.02
CA GLY A 122 -0.05 -27.47 -10.72
C GLY A 122 -0.39 -27.74 -9.25
N ASP A 123 -0.46 -26.72 -8.40
CA ASP A 123 -0.74 -26.90 -6.98
C ASP A 123 -2.22 -27.18 -6.71
N GLY A 124 -2.52 -28.22 -5.94
CA GLY A 124 -3.88 -28.55 -5.50
C GLY A 124 -4.45 -27.55 -4.50
N LYS A 125 -3.60 -26.95 -3.68
CA LYS A 125 -3.94 -25.97 -2.65
C LYS A 125 -2.97 -24.79 -2.66
N LEU A 126 -3.46 -23.60 -2.31
CA LEU A 126 -2.68 -22.38 -2.24
C LEU A 126 -1.81 -22.37 -0.98
N THR A 127 -0.50 -22.13 -1.13
CA THR A 127 0.36 -21.68 -0.04
C THR A 127 0.70 -20.21 -0.28
N TYR A 128 0.44 -19.36 0.72
CA TYR A 128 0.38 -17.91 0.52
C TYR A 128 0.93 -17.15 1.72
N LEU A 129 1.72 -16.13 1.44
CA LEU A 129 2.13 -15.12 2.42
C LEU A 129 1.62 -13.75 1.93
N GLY A 130 0.68 -13.18 2.68
CA GLY A 130 0.15 -11.85 2.44
C GLY A 130 0.48 -10.91 3.58
N VAL A 131 0.95 -9.71 3.25
CA VAL A 131 1.26 -8.66 4.21
C VAL A 131 0.30 -7.50 4.02
N SER A 132 -0.18 -6.87 5.12
CA SER A 132 -1.04 -5.69 5.05
C SER A 132 -2.32 -5.96 4.22
N TYR A 133 -2.58 -5.19 3.14
CA TYR A 133 -3.70 -5.46 2.22
C TYR A 133 -3.61 -6.87 1.60
N GLY A 134 -2.42 -7.46 1.47
CA GLY A 134 -2.28 -8.86 1.05
C GLY A 134 -3.02 -9.84 1.96
N THR A 135 -3.24 -9.49 3.22
CA THR A 135 -4.06 -10.29 4.16
C THR A 135 -5.54 -10.24 3.80
N TYR A 136 -6.03 -9.07 3.36
CA TYR A 136 -7.38 -8.92 2.83
C TYR A 136 -7.59 -9.79 1.58
N LEU A 137 -6.62 -9.75 0.66
CA LEU A 137 -6.65 -10.58 -0.55
C LEU A 137 -6.64 -12.08 -0.22
N GLY A 138 -5.81 -12.50 0.74
CA GLY A 138 -5.78 -13.89 1.24
C GLY A 138 -7.11 -14.32 1.85
N ALA A 139 -7.74 -13.46 2.65
CA ALA A 139 -9.05 -13.72 3.23
C ALA A 139 -10.16 -13.82 2.16
N MET A 140 -10.14 -12.92 1.15
CA MET A 140 -11.05 -13.01 0.00
C MET A 140 -10.86 -14.30 -0.79
N TYR A 141 -9.61 -14.74 -0.97
CA TYR A 141 -9.33 -16.04 -1.59
C TYR A 141 -9.91 -17.20 -0.78
N ALA A 142 -9.74 -17.17 0.55
CA ALA A 142 -10.25 -18.22 1.43
C ALA A 142 -11.80 -18.29 1.40
N GLU A 143 -12.47 -17.16 1.30
CA GLU A 143 -13.92 -17.09 1.15
C GLU A 143 -14.39 -17.65 -0.20
N LEU A 144 -13.69 -17.30 -1.30
CA LEU A 144 -14.06 -17.75 -2.64
C LEU A 144 -13.73 -19.23 -2.89
N TYR A 145 -12.63 -19.72 -2.29
CA TYR A 145 -12.08 -21.05 -2.57
C TYR A 145 -11.69 -21.81 -1.28
N PRO A 146 -12.61 -22.01 -0.31
CA PRO A 146 -12.27 -22.58 1.00
C PRO A 146 -11.62 -23.96 0.89
N GLN A 147 -11.97 -24.76 -0.12
CA GLN A 147 -11.40 -26.11 -0.32
C GLN A 147 -10.01 -26.10 -0.93
N ARG A 148 -9.56 -24.94 -1.46
CA ARG A 148 -8.26 -24.77 -2.11
C ARG A 148 -7.24 -24.05 -1.23
N VAL A 149 -7.62 -23.72 -0.01
CA VAL A 149 -6.68 -23.15 0.98
C VAL A 149 -5.76 -24.25 1.48
N GLY A 150 -4.46 -23.99 1.41
CA GLY A 150 -3.40 -24.80 1.99
C GLY A 150 -2.82 -24.15 3.23
N ARG A 151 -1.59 -23.69 3.14
CA ARG A 151 -0.91 -22.93 4.20
C ARG A 151 -1.02 -21.45 3.89
N MET A 152 -1.46 -20.67 4.87
CA MET A 152 -1.64 -19.23 4.68
C MET A 152 -1.12 -18.47 5.89
N VAL A 153 -0.20 -17.53 5.63
CA VAL A 153 0.29 -16.56 6.62
C VAL A 153 -0.24 -15.20 6.23
N LEU A 154 -0.91 -14.55 7.17
CA LEU A 154 -1.52 -13.23 7.01
C LEU A 154 -0.88 -12.29 8.04
N ASP A 155 0.17 -11.59 7.62
CA ASP A 155 0.96 -10.71 8.48
C ASP A 155 0.42 -9.27 8.44
N SER A 156 0.30 -8.63 9.60
CA SER A 156 -0.31 -7.30 9.75
C SER A 156 -1.75 -7.29 9.23
N ALA A 157 -2.57 -8.21 9.76
CA ALA A 157 -3.88 -8.54 9.25
C ALA A 157 -4.87 -7.38 9.28
N VAL A 158 -5.51 -7.13 8.13
CA VAL A 158 -6.64 -6.20 8.02
C VAL A 158 -7.89 -6.86 8.62
N ASN A 159 -8.61 -6.14 9.48
CA ASN A 159 -9.87 -6.61 10.01
C ASN A 159 -10.98 -6.54 8.96
N ILE A 160 -11.40 -7.69 8.44
CA ILE A 160 -12.45 -7.80 7.42
C ILE A 160 -13.85 -8.06 8.02
N THR A 161 -13.94 -8.25 9.34
CA THR A 161 -15.19 -8.66 10.01
C THR A 161 -16.04 -7.49 10.50
N THR A 162 -15.46 -6.30 10.60
CA THR A 162 -16.16 -5.09 11.05
C THR A 162 -16.67 -4.28 9.87
N LYS A 163 -17.93 -3.85 9.93
CA LYS A 163 -18.50 -2.93 8.94
C LYS A 163 -17.90 -1.54 9.01
N GLU A 164 -17.46 -1.14 10.20
CA GLU A 164 -16.85 0.16 10.50
C GLU A 164 -15.59 -0.07 11.35
N PRO A 165 -14.47 -0.48 10.74
CA PRO A 165 -13.19 -0.49 11.46
C PRO A 165 -12.84 0.94 11.87
N PRO A 166 -12.09 1.16 12.97
CA PRO A 166 -11.55 2.47 13.27
C PRO A 166 -10.83 2.99 12.03
N SER A 167 -11.02 4.28 11.72
CA SER A 167 -10.39 4.86 10.55
C SER A 167 -8.87 4.74 10.70
N GLN A 168 -8.16 4.58 9.60
CA GLN A 168 -6.69 4.55 9.63
C GLN A 168 -6.13 5.82 10.29
N GLN A 169 -6.80 6.94 10.11
CA GLN A 169 -6.47 8.21 10.75
C GLN A 169 -6.55 8.13 12.28
N GLU A 170 -7.62 7.59 12.86
CA GLU A 170 -7.74 7.42 14.31
C GLU A 170 -6.62 6.55 14.88
N VAL A 171 -6.23 5.50 14.17
CA VAL A 171 -5.12 4.62 14.58
C VAL A 171 -3.80 5.37 14.52
N PHE A 172 -3.57 6.18 13.49
CA PHE A 172 -2.35 7.00 13.36
C PHE A 172 -2.30 8.11 14.40
N ASP A 173 -3.41 8.80 14.67
CA ASP A 173 -3.51 9.81 15.73
C ASP A 173 -3.15 9.22 17.10
N LYS A 174 -3.68 8.05 17.42
CA LYS A 174 -3.33 7.33 18.64
C LYS A 174 -1.84 6.97 18.67
N SER A 175 -1.31 6.43 17.61
CA SER A 175 0.11 6.04 17.53
C SER A 175 1.02 7.26 17.65
N PHE A 176 0.63 8.39 17.06
CA PHE A 176 1.37 9.65 17.19
C PHE A 176 1.32 10.20 18.61
N HIS A 177 0.20 10.06 19.30
CA HIS A 177 0.09 10.46 20.71
C HIS A 177 0.98 9.58 21.63
N GLU A 178 1.07 8.29 21.36
CA GLU A 178 2.02 7.39 22.06
C GLU A 178 3.48 7.80 21.80
N PHE A 179 3.82 8.15 20.55
CA PHE A 179 5.13 8.73 20.22
C PHE A 179 5.37 10.05 20.99
N ALA A 180 4.40 10.94 21.04
CA ALA A 180 4.50 12.20 21.81
C ALA A 180 4.71 11.93 23.32
N THR A 181 4.06 10.89 23.85
CA THR A 181 4.23 10.44 25.23
C THR A 181 5.65 9.95 25.50
N TRP A 182 6.22 9.15 24.60
CA TRP A 182 7.62 8.76 24.65
C TRP A 182 8.55 9.97 24.55
N CYS A 183 8.27 10.88 23.62
CA CYS A 183 9.06 12.07 23.35
C CYS A 183 9.13 13.00 24.57
N ALA A 184 8.06 13.10 25.36
CA ALA A 184 7.96 13.90 26.57
C ALA A 184 8.78 13.33 27.74
N GLN A 185 9.31 12.12 27.66
CA GLN A 185 10.08 11.50 28.74
C GLN A 185 11.43 12.20 28.92
N PRO A 186 11.93 12.36 30.16
CA PRO A 186 13.15 13.12 30.46
C PRO A 186 14.42 12.58 29.79
N ARG A 187 14.45 11.28 29.44
CA ARG A 187 15.59 10.60 28.81
C ARG A 187 15.40 10.36 27.32
N SER A 188 14.30 10.84 26.73
CA SER A 188 14.13 10.77 25.29
C SER A 188 15.08 11.73 24.60
N HIS A 189 15.76 11.30 23.56
CA HIS A 189 16.56 12.17 22.70
C HIS A 189 15.67 12.92 21.68
N CYS A 190 14.38 13.07 21.97
CA CYS A 190 13.44 13.78 21.13
C CYS A 190 13.74 15.28 21.07
N PRO A 191 13.77 15.91 19.90
CA PRO A 191 13.99 17.35 19.75
C PRO A 191 12.77 18.17 20.22
N LEU A 192 11.56 17.60 20.22
CA LEU A 192 10.33 18.26 20.68
C LEU A 192 10.26 18.23 22.21
N LYS A 193 9.74 19.29 22.82
CA LYS A 193 9.69 19.44 24.27
C LYS A 193 8.29 19.87 24.73
N GLY A 194 7.89 19.39 25.89
CA GLY A 194 6.60 19.71 26.51
C GLY A 194 5.82 18.47 26.94
N THR A 195 4.56 18.65 27.26
CA THR A 195 3.62 17.54 27.50
C THR A 195 3.29 16.84 26.17
N PRO A 196 2.76 15.59 26.19
CA PRO A 196 2.34 14.92 24.95
C PRO A 196 1.42 15.78 24.08
N ASP A 197 0.42 16.43 24.68
CA ASP A 197 -0.51 17.31 23.93
C ASP A 197 0.20 18.51 23.32
N GLN A 198 1.12 19.14 24.06
CA GLN A 198 1.92 20.25 23.52
C GLN A 198 2.80 19.81 22.34
N ILE A 199 3.33 18.59 22.36
CA ILE A 199 4.12 18.02 21.26
C ILE A 199 3.24 17.77 20.03
N VAL A 200 2.03 17.24 20.24
CA VAL A 200 1.03 17.09 19.17
C VAL A 200 0.68 18.44 18.55
N ASP A 201 0.37 19.45 19.38
CA ASP A 201 0.01 20.79 18.91
C ASP A 201 1.16 21.49 18.19
N GLN A 202 2.39 21.36 18.67
CA GLN A 202 3.59 21.88 17.98
C GLN A 202 3.75 21.27 16.60
N THR A 203 3.53 19.94 16.48
CA THR A 203 3.64 19.26 15.19
C THR A 203 2.53 19.66 14.23
N LYS A 204 1.28 19.73 14.71
CA LYS A 204 0.15 20.24 13.91
C LYS A 204 0.40 21.67 13.43
N GLY A 205 0.78 22.56 14.35
CA GLY A 205 1.09 23.94 13.99
C GLY A 205 2.24 24.09 13.01
N PHE A 206 3.23 23.17 13.06
CA PHE A 206 4.30 23.12 12.06
C PHE A 206 3.77 22.71 10.69
N LEU A 207 2.95 21.65 10.61
CA LEU A 207 2.34 21.19 9.37
C LEU A 207 1.41 22.24 8.75
N ASP A 208 0.54 22.88 9.56
CA ASP A 208 -0.33 23.97 9.12
C ASP A 208 0.47 25.15 8.53
N HIS A 209 1.68 25.38 9.08
CA HIS A 209 2.57 26.43 8.58
C HIS A 209 3.21 26.07 7.24
N LEU A 210 3.38 24.76 6.94
CA LEU A 210 3.87 24.29 5.65
C LEU A 210 2.88 24.53 4.52
N GLY A 211 1.58 24.45 4.79
CA GLY A 211 0.52 24.76 3.82
C GLY A 211 0.61 26.20 3.28
N SER A 212 1.20 27.12 4.07
CA SER A 212 1.40 28.52 3.67
C SER A 212 2.84 28.83 3.20
N ARG A 213 3.82 27.96 3.44
CA ARG A 213 5.25 28.19 3.14
C ARG A 213 5.94 26.90 2.69
N ARG A 214 6.64 27.00 1.58
CA ARG A 214 7.50 25.90 1.09
C ARG A 214 8.81 25.82 1.88
N LEU A 215 9.09 24.66 2.47
CA LEU A 215 10.42 24.39 3.04
C LEU A 215 11.40 24.08 1.93
N THR A 216 12.61 24.68 2.04
CA THR A 216 13.73 24.29 1.19
C THR A 216 14.55 23.25 1.94
N VAL A 217 14.56 22.02 1.46
CA VAL A 217 15.36 20.93 2.01
C VAL A 217 16.63 20.77 1.17
N ARG A 218 17.79 20.71 1.83
CA ARG A 218 19.04 20.34 1.17
C ARG A 218 19.15 18.82 1.19
N THR A 219 19.02 18.21 0.03
CA THR A 219 19.42 16.82 -0.15
C THR A 219 20.90 16.75 -0.54
N VAL A 220 21.53 15.59 -0.34
CA VAL A 220 22.98 15.40 -0.56
C VAL A 220 23.41 15.81 -1.98
N ASN A 221 22.51 15.83 -2.96
CA ASN A 221 22.82 16.15 -4.35
C ASN A 221 21.89 17.16 -5.04
N LYS A 222 20.78 17.59 -4.46
CA LYS A 222 19.84 18.57 -5.04
C LYS A 222 19.03 19.28 -3.96
N GLN A 223 18.71 20.54 -4.19
CA GLN A 223 17.68 21.23 -3.40
C GLN A 223 16.29 20.74 -3.86
N ALA A 224 15.53 20.13 -2.96
CA ALA A 224 14.13 19.83 -3.17
C ALA A 224 13.26 20.79 -2.34
N LYS A 225 12.13 21.23 -2.90
CA LYS A 225 11.13 21.97 -2.15
C LYS A 225 10.05 21.01 -1.70
N LEU A 226 9.80 20.94 -0.40
CA LEU A 226 8.65 20.25 0.16
C LEU A 226 7.46 21.23 0.19
N SER A 227 6.36 20.80 -0.36
CA SER A 227 5.02 21.40 -0.19
C SER A 227 4.08 20.31 0.29
N GLU A 228 3.07 20.67 1.08
CA GLU A 228 1.95 19.78 1.34
C GLU A 228 1.31 19.27 0.06
#